data_bfdf0f585d81eada976569aee1cbf12d
#
_entry.id   bfdf0f585d81eada976569aee1cbf12d
#
_cell.length_a   1.000
_cell.length_b   1.000
_cell.length_c   1.000
_cell.angle_alpha   90.00
_cell.angle_beta   90.00
_cell.angle_gamma   90.00
#
_symmetry.space_group_name_H-M   'P 1'
#
loop_
_entity.id
_entity.type
_entity.pdbx_description
1 polymer ?
#
loop_
_entity_poly.entity_id
_entity_poly.type
_entity_poly.pdbx_seq_one_letter_code
_entity_poly.pdbx_strand_id
1 'polypeptide(L)'
;ERCTSSSRLLVQDTIYEDFTARVAEVAKSIKVGHPLDPETVVGPLIHPEHESKVLSYFAKAREEGATIAAGGEKLGESGCYVAPTLFTDARNDMAIAQEEIFGPVLTAIPFADEAEALAQANDVQYGLAAYLWTRDLDRAMRMTDALEAGMMWVNSENIRHLPSPFGGVKASGIGRDGGDWSFDFYMETVNVSFPRSHHRIPKLGG
;
A
#
# COMPACT_ATOMS: atom_id res chain seq x y z
N GLU A 1 4.69 -6.69 -7.06
CA GLU A 1 3.63 -5.90 -7.70
C GLU A 1 2.27 -6.26 -7.07
N ARG A 2 1.96 -5.66 -5.95
CA ARG A 2 0.69 -5.82 -5.23
C ARG A 2 0.29 -4.45 -4.68
N CYS A 3 -0.92 -3.99 -4.95
CA CYS A 3 -1.40 -2.66 -4.54
C CYS A 3 -1.40 -2.44 -3.02
N THR A 4 -1.51 -3.50 -2.22
CA THR A 4 -1.43 -3.45 -0.75
C THR A 4 -0.01 -3.68 -0.22
N SER A 5 1.03 -3.76 -1.06
CA SER A 5 2.41 -3.86 -0.58
C SER A 5 2.84 -2.57 0.10
N SER A 6 3.57 -2.68 1.19
CA SER A 6 4.18 -1.52 1.84
C SER A 6 5.18 -0.88 0.89
N SER A 7 5.04 0.41 0.62
CA SER A 7 5.99 1.20 -0.18
C SER A 7 6.79 2.16 0.69
N ARG A 8 6.19 2.66 1.78
CA ARG A 8 6.85 3.47 2.80
C ARG A 8 6.91 2.71 4.12
N LEU A 9 8.05 2.79 4.78
CA LEU A 9 8.32 2.20 6.09
C LEU A 9 8.69 3.33 7.05
N LEU A 10 7.71 3.78 7.83
CA LEU A 10 7.95 4.78 8.87
C LEU A 10 8.50 4.08 10.11
N VAL A 11 9.68 4.47 10.56
CA VAL A 11 10.40 3.83 11.67
C VAL A 11 10.76 4.89 12.71
N GLN A 12 10.46 4.61 13.99
CA GLN A 12 10.84 5.51 15.07
C GLN A 12 12.37 5.68 15.11
N ASP A 13 12.84 6.91 15.25
CA ASP A 13 14.25 7.30 15.19
C ASP A 13 15.15 6.49 16.14
N THR A 14 14.65 6.20 17.35
CA THR A 14 15.38 5.45 18.38
C THR A 14 15.76 4.02 17.99
N ILE A 15 15.09 3.44 16.98
CA ILE A 15 15.36 2.08 16.48
C ILE A 15 15.70 2.07 14.98
N TYR A 16 15.74 3.24 14.33
CA TYR A 16 15.82 3.35 12.88
C TYR A 16 17.03 2.61 12.30
N GLU A 17 18.22 2.87 12.81
CA GLU A 17 19.46 2.30 12.31
C GLU A 17 19.48 0.77 12.43
N ASP A 18 19.20 0.24 13.62
CA ASP A 18 19.18 -1.20 13.87
C ASP A 18 18.09 -1.91 13.05
N PHE A 19 16.92 -1.29 12.94
CA PHE A 19 15.79 -1.86 12.22
C PHE A 19 16.05 -1.89 10.72
N THR A 20 16.49 -0.79 10.14
CA THR A 20 16.78 -0.71 8.69
C THR A 20 17.96 -1.59 8.28
N ALA A 21 18.98 -1.72 9.12
CA ALA A 21 20.07 -2.66 8.89
C ALA A 21 19.55 -4.12 8.79
N ARG A 22 18.65 -4.53 9.68
CA ARG A 22 18.02 -5.87 9.61
C ARG A 22 17.15 -6.05 8.38
N VAL A 23 16.39 -5.02 8.00
CA VAL A 23 15.58 -5.05 6.77
C VAL A 23 16.47 -5.19 5.55
N ALA A 24 17.60 -4.48 5.50
CA ALA A 24 18.59 -4.58 4.42
C ALA A 24 19.16 -6.00 4.30
N GLU A 25 19.52 -6.63 5.41
CA GLU A 25 20.01 -8.03 5.41
C GLU A 25 18.96 -9.01 4.92
N VAL A 26 17.70 -8.85 5.33
CA VAL A 26 16.59 -9.67 4.81
C VAL A 26 16.41 -9.44 3.31
N ALA A 27 16.41 -8.18 2.85
CA ALA A 27 16.28 -7.86 1.43
C ALA A 27 17.36 -8.54 0.57
N LYS A 28 18.62 -8.53 1.03
CA LYS A 28 19.75 -9.20 0.36
C LYS A 28 19.60 -10.73 0.33
N SER A 29 18.92 -11.33 1.29
CA SER A 29 18.73 -12.77 1.38
C SER A 29 17.59 -13.30 0.52
N ILE A 30 16.72 -12.44 0.00
CA ILE A 30 15.56 -12.82 -0.81
C ILE A 30 16.02 -13.38 -2.15
N LYS A 31 15.67 -14.63 -2.45
CA LYS A 31 15.94 -15.24 -3.75
C LYS A 31 15.00 -14.66 -4.82
N VAL A 32 15.60 -13.99 -5.80
CA VAL A 32 14.94 -13.53 -7.01
C VAL A 32 15.21 -14.53 -8.13
N GLY A 33 14.19 -14.96 -8.86
CA GLY A 33 14.39 -15.97 -9.89
C GLY A 33 13.14 -16.32 -10.69
N HIS A 34 13.24 -17.41 -11.44
CA HIS A 34 12.15 -17.88 -12.30
C HIS A 34 10.94 -18.34 -11.44
N PRO A 35 9.70 -17.96 -11.80
CA PRO A 35 8.50 -18.25 -10.97
C PRO A 35 8.21 -19.75 -10.76
N LEU A 36 8.71 -20.64 -11.61
CA LEU A 36 8.55 -22.09 -11.47
C LEU A 36 9.65 -22.75 -10.62
N ASP A 37 10.66 -22.01 -10.20
CA ASP A 37 11.65 -22.49 -9.22
C ASP A 37 11.03 -22.42 -7.82
N PRO A 38 10.90 -23.55 -7.10
CA PRO A 38 10.25 -23.58 -5.78
C PRO A 38 10.97 -22.77 -4.69
N GLU A 39 12.23 -22.43 -4.91
CA GLU A 39 12.98 -21.58 -3.99
C GLU A 39 12.85 -20.09 -4.30
N THR A 40 12.26 -19.70 -5.42
CA THR A 40 12.07 -18.30 -5.78
C THR A 40 11.04 -17.64 -4.88
N VAL A 41 11.41 -16.52 -4.27
CA VAL A 41 10.54 -15.68 -3.43
C VAL A 41 9.98 -14.52 -4.23
N VAL A 42 10.81 -13.89 -5.07
CA VAL A 42 10.43 -12.76 -5.91
C VAL A 42 10.68 -13.11 -7.38
N GLY A 43 9.64 -13.02 -8.20
CA GLY A 43 9.71 -13.22 -9.65
C GLY A 43 10.12 -11.95 -10.41
N PRO A 44 10.04 -11.98 -11.77
CA PRO A 44 10.32 -10.80 -12.58
C PRO A 44 9.19 -9.78 -12.52
N LEU A 45 9.50 -8.52 -12.83
CA LEU A 45 8.50 -7.51 -13.11
C LEU A 45 7.71 -7.85 -14.37
N ILE A 46 6.51 -7.28 -14.51
CA ILE A 46 5.53 -7.67 -15.53
C ILE A 46 6.04 -7.48 -16.97
N HIS A 47 6.82 -6.43 -17.24
CA HIS A 47 7.41 -6.18 -18.57
C HIS A 47 8.54 -5.11 -18.54
N PRO A 48 9.31 -4.98 -19.65
CA PRO A 48 10.50 -4.12 -19.71
C PRO A 48 10.26 -2.63 -19.44
N GLU A 49 9.11 -2.09 -19.84
CA GLU A 49 8.81 -0.66 -19.58
C GLU A 49 8.66 -0.41 -18.09
N HIS A 50 8.01 -1.34 -17.37
CA HIS A 50 7.88 -1.26 -15.93
C HIS A 50 9.23 -1.44 -15.22
N GLU A 51 10.08 -2.34 -15.71
CA GLU A 51 11.45 -2.47 -15.24
C GLU A 51 12.19 -1.13 -15.38
N SER A 52 12.12 -0.51 -16.56
CA SER A 52 12.75 0.79 -16.81
C SER A 52 12.24 1.88 -15.88
N LYS A 53 10.91 1.91 -15.61
CA LYS A 53 10.31 2.79 -14.62
C LYS A 53 10.91 2.57 -13.23
N VAL A 54 10.95 1.33 -12.75
CA VAL A 54 11.49 0.99 -11.42
C VAL A 54 12.96 1.40 -11.31
N LEU A 55 13.79 1.06 -12.32
CA LEU A 55 15.22 1.42 -12.34
C LEU A 55 15.44 2.93 -12.35
N SER A 56 14.55 3.73 -12.95
CA SER A 56 14.65 5.19 -12.94
C SER A 56 14.56 5.80 -11.55
N TYR A 57 13.83 5.15 -10.64
CA TYR A 57 13.76 5.61 -9.24
C TYR A 57 15.05 5.40 -8.46
N PHE A 58 15.91 4.49 -8.87
CA PHE A 58 17.23 4.34 -8.24
C PHE A 58 18.16 5.52 -8.54
N ALA A 59 18.04 6.11 -9.73
CA ALA A 59 18.71 7.35 -10.05
C ALA A 59 18.12 8.53 -9.27
N LYS A 60 16.78 8.69 -9.31
CA LYS A 60 16.06 9.73 -8.53
C LYS A 60 16.43 9.69 -7.04
N ALA A 61 16.44 8.49 -6.43
CA ALA A 61 16.80 8.34 -5.02
C ALA A 61 18.19 8.92 -4.71
N ARG A 62 19.19 8.61 -5.55
CA ARG A 62 20.55 9.15 -5.39
C ARG A 62 20.60 10.65 -5.59
N GLU A 63 19.91 11.18 -6.60
CA GLU A 63 19.83 12.62 -6.90
C GLU A 63 19.17 13.40 -5.75
N GLU A 64 18.16 12.83 -5.09
CA GLU A 64 17.47 13.43 -3.95
C GLU A 64 18.22 13.23 -2.61
N GLY A 65 19.31 12.44 -2.61
CA GLY A 65 20.19 12.23 -1.46
C GLY A 65 19.82 11.04 -0.58
N ALA A 66 18.94 10.15 -1.03
CA ALA A 66 18.66 8.90 -0.31
C ALA A 66 19.77 7.87 -0.53
N THR A 67 19.97 7.01 0.45
CA THR A 67 20.92 5.91 0.43
C THR A 67 20.23 4.62 -0.04
N ILE A 68 20.91 3.85 -0.91
CA ILE A 68 20.46 2.50 -1.27
C ILE A 68 21.16 1.50 -0.34
N ALA A 69 20.48 1.06 0.70
CA ALA A 69 21.01 0.15 1.71
C ALA A 69 21.04 -1.32 1.26
N ALA A 70 20.16 -1.68 0.31
CA ALA A 70 20.13 -2.99 -0.33
C ALA A 70 19.58 -2.87 -1.76
N GLY A 71 19.96 -3.77 -2.66
CA GLY A 71 19.48 -3.82 -4.03
C GLY A 71 19.92 -2.61 -4.88
N GLY A 72 18.97 -2.02 -5.61
CA GLY A 72 19.23 -0.85 -6.45
C GLY A 72 19.80 -1.19 -7.82
N GLU A 73 19.56 -2.43 -8.30
CA GLU A 73 20.10 -2.91 -9.56
C GLU A 73 19.18 -3.91 -10.26
N LYS A 74 19.34 -4.04 -11.57
CA LYS A 74 18.79 -5.11 -12.38
C LYS A 74 19.62 -6.37 -12.15
N LEU A 75 18.95 -7.52 -12.13
CA LEU A 75 19.59 -8.83 -12.01
C LEU A 75 19.57 -9.57 -13.36
N GLY A 76 20.78 -9.97 -13.79
CA GLY A 76 20.97 -10.71 -15.04
C GLY A 76 20.80 -9.87 -16.30
N GLU A 77 21.12 -10.48 -17.46
CA GLU A 77 21.05 -9.84 -18.78
C GLU A 77 19.68 -10.00 -19.46
N SER A 78 18.94 -11.04 -19.09
CA SER A 78 17.62 -11.36 -19.66
C SER A 78 16.53 -11.39 -18.60
N GLY A 79 15.30 -11.06 -19.00
CA GLY A 79 14.15 -10.95 -18.09
C GLY A 79 14.14 -9.61 -17.33
N CYS A 80 13.05 -9.37 -16.62
CA CYS A 80 12.80 -8.12 -15.89
C CYS A 80 13.02 -8.32 -14.39
N TYR A 81 14.18 -8.84 -14.01
CA TYR A 81 14.51 -9.12 -12.62
C TYR A 81 15.19 -7.94 -11.97
N VAL A 82 14.65 -7.48 -10.84
CA VAL A 82 15.17 -6.37 -10.05
C VAL A 82 15.41 -6.84 -8.64
N ALA A 83 16.56 -6.47 -8.07
CA ALA A 83 16.89 -6.79 -6.69
C ALA A 83 15.92 -6.14 -5.71
N PRO A 84 15.46 -6.84 -4.66
CA PRO A 84 14.74 -6.21 -3.55
C PRO A 84 15.54 -5.05 -2.99
N THR A 85 14.94 -3.86 -3.00
CA THR A 85 15.64 -2.61 -2.78
C THR A 85 15.11 -1.91 -1.54
N LEU A 86 16.01 -1.45 -0.68
CA LEU A 86 15.72 -0.61 0.46
C LEU A 86 16.38 0.74 0.30
N PHE A 87 15.59 1.81 0.30
CA PHE A 87 16.09 3.18 0.47
C PHE A 87 16.07 3.57 1.94
N THR A 88 17.16 4.17 2.42
CA THR A 88 17.31 4.79 3.73
C THR A 88 17.70 6.26 3.59
N ASP A 89 17.80 7.00 4.68
CA ASP A 89 18.05 8.44 4.69
C ASP A 89 17.05 9.22 3.82
N ALA A 90 15.86 8.66 3.66
CA ALA A 90 14.79 9.24 2.86
C ALA A 90 13.95 10.22 3.68
N ARG A 91 13.43 11.24 2.99
CA ARG A 91 12.42 12.16 3.51
C ARG A 91 11.10 11.94 2.81
N ASN A 92 10.01 12.34 3.47
CA ASN A 92 8.67 12.13 2.93
C ASN A 92 8.38 12.94 1.64
N ASP A 93 9.12 14.04 1.41
CA ASP A 93 9.00 14.90 0.22
C ASP A 93 9.70 14.37 -1.04
N MET A 94 10.50 13.31 -0.92
CA MET A 94 11.20 12.70 -2.04
C MET A 94 10.24 11.94 -2.98
N ALA A 95 10.55 11.89 -4.27
CA ALA A 95 9.75 11.17 -5.28
C ALA A 95 9.60 9.68 -4.93
N ILE A 96 10.64 9.06 -4.36
CA ILE A 96 10.61 7.67 -3.91
C ILE A 96 9.65 7.40 -2.74
N ALA A 97 9.21 8.44 -2.03
CA ALA A 97 8.22 8.36 -0.96
C ALA A 97 6.83 8.80 -1.41
N GLN A 98 6.72 9.70 -2.38
CA GLN A 98 5.46 10.29 -2.83
C GLN A 98 4.84 9.58 -4.04
N GLU A 99 5.64 8.90 -4.86
CA GLU A 99 5.19 8.26 -6.08
C GLU A 99 5.10 6.74 -5.91
N GLU A 100 4.15 6.11 -6.62
CA GLU A 100 3.99 4.66 -6.61
C GLU A 100 4.98 4.00 -7.58
N ILE A 101 6.06 3.45 -7.03
CA ILE A 101 7.10 2.72 -7.80
C ILE A 101 6.54 1.40 -8.34
N PHE A 102 5.79 0.67 -7.54
CA PHE A 102 5.12 -0.61 -7.83
C PHE A 102 6.11 -1.75 -8.17
N GLY A 103 7.29 -1.70 -7.57
CA GLY A 103 8.35 -2.70 -7.69
C GLY A 103 8.74 -3.30 -6.34
N PRO A 104 9.78 -4.13 -6.28
CA PRO A 104 10.31 -4.70 -5.04
C PRO A 104 11.16 -3.66 -4.28
N VAL A 105 10.53 -2.55 -3.90
CA VAL A 105 11.19 -1.38 -3.35
C VAL A 105 10.48 -0.90 -2.09
N LEU A 106 11.26 -0.57 -1.07
CA LEU A 106 10.79 -0.05 0.21
C LEU A 106 11.58 1.22 0.56
N THR A 107 10.87 2.28 0.94
CA THR A 107 11.48 3.55 1.36
C THR A 107 11.31 3.72 2.87
N ALA A 108 12.42 3.69 3.60
CA ALA A 108 12.43 3.87 5.05
C ALA A 108 12.63 5.34 5.42
N ILE A 109 11.73 5.85 6.27
CA ILE A 109 11.67 7.25 6.69
C ILE A 109 11.64 7.27 8.22
N PRO A 110 12.54 7.99 8.90
CA PRO A 110 12.51 8.13 10.35
C PRO A 110 11.39 9.06 10.81
N PHE A 111 10.90 8.84 12.03
CA PHE A 111 10.03 9.78 12.75
C PHE A 111 10.40 9.82 14.23
N ALA A 112 10.23 10.98 14.87
CA ALA A 112 10.55 11.18 16.28
C ALA A 112 9.41 10.72 17.21
N ASP A 113 8.16 11.04 16.87
CA ASP A 113 7.01 10.76 17.71
C ASP A 113 5.75 10.37 16.91
N GLU A 114 4.67 10.05 17.66
CA GLU A 114 3.38 9.62 17.08
C GLU A 114 2.75 10.69 16.18
N ALA A 115 2.91 11.97 16.52
CA ALA A 115 2.33 13.07 15.75
C ALA A 115 3.03 13.23 14.40
N GLU A 116 4.35 13.13 14.39
CA GLU A 116 5.15 13.17 13.15
C GLU A 116 4.89 11.94 12.30
N ALA A 117 4.82 10.74 12.89
CA ALA A 117 4.47 9.51 12.17
C ALA A 117 3.12 9.65 11.45
N LEU A 118 2.11 10.17 12.14
CA LEU A 118 0.78 10.40 11.58
C LEU A 118 0.82 11.44 10.45
N ALA A 119 1.50 12.56 10.67
CA ALA A 119 1.65 13.62 9.68
C ALA A 119 2.31 13.07 8.40
N GLN A 120 3.44 12.39 8.52
CA GLN A 120 4.14 11.78 7.39
C GLN A 120 3.30 10.68 6.70
N ALA A 121 2.58 9.85 7.47
CA ALA A 121 1.73 8.80 6.92
C ALA A 121 0.62 9.38 6.04
N ASN A 122 -0.01 10.47 6.47
CA ASN A 122 -1.10 11.12 5.77
C ASN A 122 -0.64 12.09 4.66
N ASP A 123 0.61 12.55 4.69
CA ASP A 123 1.18 13.47 3.71
C ASP A 123 1.64 12.71 2.45
N VAL A 124 0.67 12.18 1.72
CA VAL A 124 0.79 11.52 0.41
C VAL A 124 -0.57 11.55 -0.28
N GLN A 125 -0.57 11.57 -1.61
CA GLN A 125 -1.82 11.57 -2.39
C GLN A 125 -2.59 10.25 -2.34
N TYR A 126 -1.98 9.16 -1.90
CA TYR A 126 -2.57 7.83 -1.85
C TYR A 126 -3.10 7.47 -0.46
N GLY A 127 -4.04 6.52 -0.40
CA GLY A 127 -4.61 6.04 0.85
C GLY A 127 -5.31 4.69 0.69
N LEU A 128 -4.62 3.67 0.13
CA LEU A 128 -5.20 2.34 -0.01
C LEU A 128 -5.08 1.53 1.28
N ALA A 129 -3.86 1.37 1.79
CA ALA A 129 -3.56 0.47 2.89
C ALA A 129 -2.56 1.07 3.88
N ALA A 130 -2.76 0.81 5.16
CA ALA A 130 -1.82 1.11 6.22
C ALA A 130 -1.60 -0.12 7.12
N TYR A 131 -0.36 -0.27 7.58
CA TYR A 131 0.06 -1.30 8.52
C TYR A 131 0.65 -0.64 9.75
N LEU A 132 0.06 -0.92 10.92
CA LEU A 132 0.47 -0.34 12.20
C LEU A 132 0.97 -1.43 13.13
N TRP A 133 2.16 -1.24 13.69
CA TRP A 133 2.75 -2.16 14.65
C TRP A 133 2.97 -1.47 15.99
N THR A 134 2.21 -1.85 17.00
CA THR A 134 2.32 -1.31 18.37
C THR A 134 1.80 -2.31 19.40
N ARG A 135 2.33 -2.23 20.63
CA ARG A 135 1.80 -2.98 21.78
C ARG A 135 0.81 -2.15 22.62
N ASP A 136 0.69 -0.87 22.32
CA ASP A 136 -0.19 0.06 23.00
C ASP A 136 -1.53 0.10 22.27
N LEU A 137 -2.59 -0.38 22.94
CA LEU A 137 -3.93 -0.43 22.35
C LEU A 137 -4.52 0.96 22.14
N ASP A 138 -4.30 1.89 23.08
CA ASP A 138 -4.82 3.25 22.97
C ASP A 138 -4.18 3.98 21.78
N ARG A 139 -2.87 3.75 21.57
CA ARG A 139 -2.17 4.23 20.37
C ARG A 139 -2.75 3.59 19.10
N ALA A 140 -2.98 2.29 19.11
CA ALA A 140 -3.56 1.62 17.95
C ALA A 140 -4.91 2.25 17.56
N MET A 141 -5.78 2.52 18.53
CA MET A 141 -7.07 3.16 18.31
C MET A 141 -6.91 4.58 17.76
N ARG A 142 -6.12 5.43 18.44
CA ARG A 142 -5.89 6.81 17.97
C ARG A 142 -5.34 6.87 16.55
N MET A 143 -4.38 6.01 16.24
CA MET A 143 -3.76 5.99 14.92
C MET A 143 -4.72 5.49 13.84
N THR A 144 -5.52 4.46 14.12
CA THR A 144 -6.51 3.96 13.14
C THR A 144 -7.65 4.94 12.90
N ASP A 145 -8.01 5.75 13.89
CA ASP A 145 -9.02 6.81 13.72
C ASP A 145 -8.50 8.00 12.89
N ALA A 146 -7.18 8.23 12.90
CA ALA A 146 -6.58 9.41 12.29
C ALA A 146 -5.86 9.14 10.96
N LEU A 147 -5.49 7.90 10.67
CA LEU A 147 -4.84 7.53 9.40
C LEU A 147 -5.81 7.59 8.23
N GLU A 148 -5.38 8.19 7.14
CA GLU A 148 -6.16 8.34 5.91
C GLU A 148 -5.88 7.18 4.94
N ALA A 149 -6.34 5.98 5.29
CA ALA A 149 -6.28 4.79 4.46
C ALA A 149 -7.62 4.04 4.47
N GLY A 150 -7.97 3.42 3.36
CA GLY A 150 -9.23 2.67 3.25
C GLY A 150 -9.19 1.30 3.93
N MET A 151 -7.99 0.77 4.15
CA MET A 151 -7.77 -0.50 4.85
C MET A 151 -6.61 -0.36 5.83
N MET A 152 -6.80 -0.90 7.04
CA MET A 152 -5.78 -0.84 8.08
C MET A 152 -5.61 -2.20 8.74
N TRP A 153 -4.37 -2.59 8.97
CA TRP A 153 -4.02 -3.79 9.73
C TRP A 153 -3.15 -3.41 10.92
N VAL A 154 -3.56 -3.89 12.09
CA VAL A 154 -2.82 -3.67 13.32
C VAL A 154 -2.15 -4.97 13.74
N ASN A 155 -0.84 -4.95 13.91
CA ASN A 155 -0.01 -6.10 14.28
C ASN A 155 -0.24 -7.33 13.38
N SER A 156 -0.57 -7.08 12.12
CA SER A 156 -0.83 -8.11 11.12
C SER A 156 -0.55 -7.57 9.72
N GLU A 157 -0.43 -8.45 8.73
CA GLU A 157 -0.22 -8.07 7.35
C GLU A 157 -1.25 -8.75 6.45
N ASN A 158 -2.02 -7.93 5.73
CA ASN A 158 -2.89 -8.34 4.63
C ASN A 158 -3.77 -9.58 4.93
N ILE A 159 -4.25 -9.71 6.17
CA ILE A 159 -5.26 -10.71 6.51
C ILE A 159 -6.55 -10.32 5.76
N ARG A 160 -7.00 -11.19 4.86
CA ARG A 160 -8.17 -10.95 4.02
C ARG A 160 -9.38 -11.71 4.54
N HIS A 161 -10.47 -10.96 4.71
CA HIS A 161 -11.81 -11.50 4.84
C HIS A 161 -12.64 -10.93 3.69
N LEU A 162 -12.97 -11.76 2.70
CA LEU A 162 -13.56 -11.29 1.43
C LEU A 162 -14.85 -10.48 1.58
N PRO A 163 -15.74 -10.74 2.54
CA PRO A 163 -16.90 -9.89 2.81
C PRO A 163 -16.57 -8.51 3.38
N SER A 164 -15.36 -8.27 3.88
CA SER A 164 -14.96 -6.95 4.37
C SER A 164 -14.72 -5.97 3.22
N PRO A 165 -15.06 -4.68 3.40
CA PRO A 165 -14.87 -3.67 2.35
C PRO A 165 -13.39 -3.51 1.99
N PHE A 166 -13.11 -3.53 0.70
CA PHE A 166 -11.80 -3.30 0.11
C PHE A 166 -11.83 -2.05 -0.76
N GLY A 167 -10.94 -1.12 -0.55
CA GLY A 167 -10.81 0.08 -1.36
C GLY A 167 -10.02 1.16 -0.65
N GLY A 168 -9.64 2.18 -1.40
CA GLY A 168 -8.82 3.29 -0.93
C GLY A 168 -9.61 4.56 -0.68
N VAL A 169 -8.89 5.55 -0.19
CA VAL A 169 -9.31 6.96 -0.12
C VAL A 169 -8.34 7.80 -0.94
N LYS A 170 -8.56 9.09 -1.05
CA LYS A 170 -7.73 10.01 -1.84
C LYS A 170 -7.61 9.51 -3.30
N ALA A 171 -6.43 9.59 -3.90
CA ALA A 171 -6.19 9.12 -5.27
C ALA A 171 -6.21 7.58 -5.44
N SER A 172 -6.24 6.83 -4.34
CA SER A 172 -6.31 5.36 -4.40
C SER A 172 -7.70 4.81 -4.72
N GLY A 173 -8.76 5.61 -4.67
CA GLY A 173 -10.09 5.21 -5.12
C GLY A 173 -11.24 5.82 -4.33
N ILE A 174 -12.45 5.61 -4.83
CA ILE A 174 -13.69 6.19 -4.30
C ILE A 174 -14.74 5.15 -3.86
N GLY A 175 -14.62 3.92 -4.31
CA GLY A 175 -15.57 2.84 -4.02
C GLY A 175 -15.05 1.83 -3.03
N ARG A 176 -15.92 0.88 -2.70
CA ARG A 176 -15.54 -0.30 -1.91
C ARG A 176 -16.03 -1.56 -2.62
N ASP A 177 -15.16 -2.56 -2.68
CA ASP A 177 -15.47 -3.91 -3.13
C ASP A 177 -15.55 -4.85 -1.91
N GLY A 178 -16.25 -5.97 -2.04
CA GLY A 178 -16.37 -6.98 -1.00
C GLY A 178 -17.75 -7.00 -0.31
N GLY A 179 -18.33 -8.19 -0.17
CA GLY A 179 -19.64 -8.40 0.45
C GLY A 179 -20.74 -7.52 -0.14
N ASP A 180 -21.56 -6.93 0.72
CA ASP A 180 -22.68 -6.08 0.32
C ASP A 180 -22.26 -4.77 -0.34
N TRP A 181 -21.02 -4.30 -0.06
CA TRP A 181 -20.45 -3.08 -0.67
C TRP A 181 -20.30 -3.19 -2.19
N SER A 182 -20.06 -4.39 -2.71
CA SER A 182 -20.00 -4.62 -4.16
C SER A 182 -21.36 -4.40 -4.81
N PHE A 183 -22.45 -4.77 -4.15
CA PHE A 183 -23.80 -4.52 -4.67
C PHE A 183 -24.12 -3.03 -4.75
N ASP A 184 -23.77 -2.26 -3.73
CA ASP A 184 -23.96 -0.80 -3.73
C ASP A 184 -23.19 -0.11 -4.85
N PHE A 185 -22.04 -0.66 -5.24
CA PHE A 185 -21.20 -0.11 -6.30
C PHE A 185 -21.61 -0.54 -7.71
N TYR A 186 -22.01 -1.82 -7.89
CA TYR A 186 -22.24 -2.40 -9.22
C TYR A 186 -23.72 -2.52 -9.59
N MET A 187 -24.65 -2.23 -8.69
CA MET A 187 -26.08 -2.40 -8.90
C MET A 187 -26.86 -1.12 -8.61
N GLU A 188 -28.01 -0.96 -9.28
CA GLU A 188 -28.96 0.10 -8.99
C GLU A 188 -30.07 -0.40 -8.07
N THR A 189 -30.37 0.36 -7.02
CA THR A 189 -31.46 0.06 -6.12
C THR A 189 -32.78 0.53 -6.72
N VAL A 190 -33.72 -0.40 -6.89
CA VAL A 190 -35.05 -0.11 -7.43
C VAL A 190 -36.12 -0.47 -6.38
N ASN A 191 -37.04 0.47 -6.13
CA ASN A 191 -38.23 0.18 -5.32
C ASN A 191 -39.37 -0.34 -6.18
N VAL A 192 -39.83 -1.55 -5.92
CA VAL A 192 -41.01 -2.14 -6.58
C VAL A 192 -42.08 -2.44 -5.54
N SER A 193 -43.27 -1.81 -5.68
CA SER A 193 -44.39 -1.97 -4.75
C SER A 193 -45.52 -2.71 -5.37
N PHE A 194 -45.96 -3.81 -4.75
CA PHE A 194 -47.14 -4.58 -5.13
C PHE A 194 -48.23 -4.46 -4.05
N PRO A 195 -49.42 -3.96 -4.36
CA PRO A 195 -50.52 -4.00 -3.41
C PRO A 195 -51.02 -5.46 -3.19
N ARG A 196 -51.21 -5.83 -1.94
CA ARG A 196 -51.74 -7.19 -1.61
C ARG A 196 -53.23 -7.36 -1.91
N SER A 197 -53.97 -6.24 -2.09
CA SER A 197 -55.40 -6.20 -2.39
C SER A 197 -55.71 -5.05 -3.32
N HIS A 198 -56.98 -4.80 -3.63
CA HIS A 198 -57.36 -3.68 -4.47
C HIS A 198 -56.86 -2.35 -3.89
N HIS A 199 -56.01 -1.64 -4.66
CA HIS A 199 -55.56 -0.31 -4.33
C HIS A 199 -56.37 0.73 -5.11
N ARG A 200 -57.07 1.60 -4.39
CA ARG A 200 -57.84 2.69 -4.98
C ARG A 200 -56.91 3.79 -5.46
N ILE A 201 -56.85 4.00 -6.76
CA ILE A 201 -56.11 5.13 -7.35
C ILE A 201 -57.01 6.37 -7.32
N PRO A 202 -56.62 7.45 -6.61
CA PRO A 202 -57.39 8.70 -6.61
C PRO A 202 -57.51 9.27 -8.01
N LYS A 203 -58.73 9.64 -8.38
CA LYS A 203 -58.97 10.41 -9.63
C LYS A 203 -58.71 11.89 -9.31
N LEU A 204 -57.83 12.53 -10.02
CA LEU A 204 -57.61 13.98 -9.95
C LEU A 204 -58.68 14.65 -10.79
N GLY A 205 -59.41 15.64 -10.24
CA GLY A 205 -60.39 16.44 -10.96
C GLY A 205 -61.78 15.85 -11.16
N GLY A 206 -62.23 14.96 -10.24
CA GLY A 206 -63.58 14.43 -10.21
C GLY A 206 -64.40 15.05 -9.12
#